data_0c99bb33ff372ed6bc138382099f5071
#
_entry.id   0c99bb33ff372ed6bc138382099f5071
#
_cell.length_a   1.000
_cell.length_b   1.000
_cell.length_c   1.000
_cell.angle_alpha   90.00
_cell.angle_beta   90.00
_cell.angle_gamma   90.00
#
_symmetry.space_group_name_H-M   'P 1'
#
loop_
_entity.id
_entity.type
_entity.pdbx_description
1 polymer ?
#
loop_
_entity_poly.entity_id
_entity_poly.type
_entity_poly.pdbx_seq_one_letter_code
_entity_poly.pdbx_strand_id
1 'polypeptide(L)'
;ATAFLMLLYNPLWLFDVGFQLSFVAVVSILLIQPKLYSLLSVKRCIPRYVWGLLTVSVAAQIGTAPLVIFYFSRFSTHFLLTNLWVIPMVTLILYSAVLMLVLTPFSFLQSGCALGVDALLSAQNKVLCWIEELPMSSIDQLWIDHWEIMLFYLFLLFLFRSLAIRTARSISCPLCCLLLLITYHTISVSLSSPQRGIAFYNVRGCPAVHCVANSGESWLAYADSVPDTSRLHRALVPYWNRQHLSI
;
A
#
# COMPACT_ATOMS: atom_id res chain seq x y z
N ALA A 1 10.09 1.61 -20.81
CA ALA A 1 11.26 2.45 -21.07
C ALA A 1 11.79 3.10 -19.78
N THR A 2 10.96 3.85 -19.01
CA THR A 2 11.42 4.61 -17.81
C THR A 2 12.06 3.71 -16.75
N ALA A 3 11.42 2.60 -16.37
CA ALA A 3 11.98 1.65 -15.40
C ALA A 3 13.36 1.13 -15.82
N PHE A 4 13.53 0.80 -17.10
CA PHE A 4 14.79 0.32 -17.63
C PHE A 4 15.89 1.38 -17.52
N LEU A 5 15.59 2.64 -17.88
CA LEU A 5 16.55 3.74 -17.78
C LEU A 5 16.95 4.03 -16.33
N MET A 6 15.99 3.97 -15.40
CA MET A 6 16.27 4.15 -13.98
C MET A 6 17.17 3.03 -13.44
N LEU A 7 16.91 1.78 -13.79
CA LEU A 7 17.71 0.63 -13.35
C LEU A 7 19.09 0.58 -14.06
N LEU A 8 19.21 1.12 -15.26
CA LEU A 8 20.50 1.28 -15.92
C LEU A 8 21.39 2.30 -15.20
N TYR A 9 20.79 3.37 -14.67
CA TYR A 9 21.50 4.39 -13.90
C TYR A 9 21.91 3.85 -12.52
N ASN A 10 20.98 3.21 -11.79
CA ASN A 10 21.27 2.61 -10.50
C ASN A 10 20.43 1.33 -10.30
N PRO A 11 21.04 0.12 -10.42
CA PRO A 11 20.33 -1.14 -10.27
C PRO A 11 19.79 -1.38 -8.85
N LEU A 12 20.32 -0.71 -7.82
CA LEU A 12 19.87 -0.86 -6.44
C LEU A 12 18.45 -0.30 -6.23
N TRP A 13 17.95 0.56 -7.11
CA TRP A 13 16.57 1.04 -7.04
C TRP A 13 15.55 -0.08 -7.21
N LEU A 14 15.94 -1.24 -7.75
CA LEU A 14 15.08 -2.42 -7.78
C LEU A 14 14.61 -2.84 -6.38
N PHE A 15 15.42 -2.61 -5.34
CA PHE A 15 15.11 -2.92 -3.95
C PHE A 15 14.44 -1.74 -3.21
N ASP A 16 14.27 -0.60 -3.86
CA ASP A 16 13.55 0.53 -3.30
C ASP A 16 12.04 0.26 -3.32
N VAL A 17 11.40 0.43 -2.15
CA VAL A 17 9.97 0.18 -1.96
C VAL A 17 9.12 1.09 -2.84
N GLY A 18 9.50 2.36 -2.97
CA GLY A 18 8.80 3.32 -3.80
C GLY A 18 8.85 2.95 -5.28
N PHE A 19 10.01 2.49 -5.76
CA PHE A 19 10.18 1.97 -7.12
C PHE A 19 9.26 0.77 -7.35
N GLN A 20 9.30 -0.24 -6.48
CA GLN A 20 8.51 -1.46 -6.62
C GLN A 20 7.02 -1.16 -6.63
N LEU A 21 6.52 -0.39 -5.65
CA LEU A 21 5.10 -0.04 -5.55
C LEU A 21 4.62 0.75 -6.77
N SER A 22 5.40 1.74 -7.23
CA SER A 22 5.03 2.56 -8.38
C SER A 22 4.93 1.75 -9.66
N PHE A 23 5.93 0.91 -9.96
CA PHE A 23 5.93 0.14 -11.20
C PHE A 23 4.92 -1.01 -11.17
N VAL A 24 4.73 -1.66 -10.04
CA VAL A 24 3.68 -2.68 -9.88
C VAL A 24 2.29 -2.05 -10.02
N ALA A 25 2.05 -0.87 -9.44
CA ALA A 25 0.79 -0.14 -9.62
C ALA A 25 0.52 0.15 -11.10
N VAL A 26 1.49 0.71 -11.82
CA VAL A 26 1.35 1.03 -13.25
C VAL A 26 1.08 -0.23 -14.08
N VAL A 27 1.83 -1.30 -13.88
CA VAL A 27 1.63 -2.59 -14.59
C VAL A 27 0.23 -3.13 -14.30
N SER A 28 -0.19 -3.12 -13.05
CA SER A 28 -1.53 -3.59 -12.63
C SER A 28 -2.64 -2.75 -13.25
N ILE A 29 -2.51 -1.43 -13.27
CA ILE A 29 -3.47 -0.55 -13.94
C ILE A 29 -3.54 -0.90 -15.42
N LEU A 30 -2.42 -1.02 -16.11
CA LEU A 30 -2.39 -1.31 -17.56
C LEU A 30 -3.04 -2.67 -17.90
N LEU A 31 -2.89 -3.67 -17.05
CA LEU A 31 -3.39 -5.02 -17.31
C LEU A 31 -4.84 -5.22 -16.82
N ILE A 32 -5.20 -4.66 -15.68
CA ILE A 32 -6.45 -4.93 -14.97
C ILE A 32 -7.53 -3.90 -15.32
N GLN A 33 -7.19 -2.61 -15.30
CA GLN A 33 -8.16 -1.52 -15.42
C GLN A 33 -8.97 -1.60 -16.72
N PRO A 34 -8.42 -1.88 -17.92
CA PRO A 34 -9.24 -1.94 -19.13
C PRO A 34 -10.33 -3.02 -19.07
N LYS A 35 -10.03 -4.16 -18.43
CA LYS A 35 -11.00 -5.26 -18.25
C LYS A 35 -12.09 -4.88 -17.25
N LEU A 36 -11.71 -4.26 -16.11
CA LEU A 36 -12.67 -3.77 -15.12
C LEU A 36 -13.54 -2.66 -15.69
N TYR A 37 -12.94 -1.73 -16.43
CA TYR A 37 -13.67 -0.62 -17.02
C TYR A 37 -14.72 -1.08 -18.02
N SER A 38 -14.44 -2.13 -18.80
CA SER A 38 -15.36 -2.71 -19.79
C SER A 38 -16.54 -3.47 -19.19
N LEU A 39 -16.56 -3.75 -17.87
CA LEU A 39 -17.67 -4.44 -17.20
C LEU A 39 -18.95 -3.59 -17.18
N LEU A 40 -18.80 -2.26 -17.10
CA LEU A 40 -19.95 -1.34 -17.07
C LEU A 40 -19.86 -0.31 -18.19
N SER A 41 -20.87 -0.28 -19.04
CA SER A 41 -21.02 0.68 -20.12
C SER A 41 -21.75 1.93 -19.61
N VAL A 42 -21.06 2.84 -18.96
CA VAL A 42 -21.62 4.07 -18.39
C VAL A 42 -21.67 5.17 -19.43
N LYS A 43 -22.87 5.64 -19.80
CA LYS A 43 -23.07 6.64 -20.86
C LYS A 43 -22.95 8.10 -20.38
N ARG A 44 -23.25 8.40 -19.12
CA ARG A 44 -23.22 9.75 -18.56
C ARG A 44 -21.80 10.15 -18.17
N CYS A 45 -21.42 11.41 -18.36
CA CYS A 45 -20.07 11.92 -18.17
C CYS A 45 -19.57 11.77 -16.73
N ILE A 46 -20.33 12.24 -15.73
CA ILE A 46 -19.94 12.20 -14.32
C ILE A 46 -19.79 10.76 -13.80
N PRO A 47 -20.80 9.87 -13.93
CA PRO A 47 -20.64 8.48 -13.49
C PRO A 47 -19.53 7.73 -14.25
N ARG A 48 -19.27 8.05 -15.52
CA ARG A 48 -18.17 7.48 -16.30
C ARG A 48 -16.81 7.87 -15.73
N TYR A 49 -16.65 9.13 -15.31
CA TYR A 49 -15.43 9.60 -14.66
C TYR A 49 -15.21 8.89 -13.31
N VAL A 50 -16.25 8.84 -12.47
CA VAL A 50 -16.21 8.13 -11.16
C VAL A 50 -15.90 6.66 -11.37
N TRP A 51 -16.54 6.00 -12.34
CA TRP A 51 -16.25 4.58 -12.66
C TRP A 51 -14.80 4.39 -13.10
N GLY A 52 -14.26 5.32 -13.90
CA GLY A 52 -12.86 5.32 -14.29
C GLY A 52 -11.93 5.38 -13.09
N LEU A 53 -12.17 6.30 -12.15
CA LEU A 53 -11.38 6.42 -10.92
C LEU A 53 -11.47 5.15 -10.05
N LEU A 54 -12.66 4.59 -9.86
CA LEU A 54 -12.86 3.37 -9.09
C LEU A 54 -12.09 2.19 -9.70
N THR A 55 -12.19 1.98 -11.03
CA THR A 55 -11.50 0.87 -11.70
C THR A 55 -9.98 1.02 -11.68
N VAL A 56 -9.45 2.24 -11.78
CA VAL A 56 -8.01 2.52 -11.62
C VAL A 56 -7.58 2.19 -10.19
N SER A 57 -8.33 2.65 -9.18
CA SER A 57 -8.02 2.41 -7.76
C SER A 57 -8.03 0.93 -7.42
N VAL A 58 -9.04 0.18 -7.86
CA VAL A 58 -9.11 -1.28 -7.66
C VAL A 58 -7.95 -1.98 -8.36
N ALA A 59 -7.64 -1.61 -9.60
CA ALA A 59 -6.56 -2.22 -10.36
C ALA A 59 -5.20 -1.99 -9.69
N ALA A 60 -4.92 -0.77 -9.24
CA ALA A 60 -3.71 -0.44 -8.49
C ALA A 60 -3.63 -1.25 -7.19
N GLN A 61 -4.72 -1.27 -6.42
CA GLN A 61 -4.77 -1.97 -5.13
C GLN A 61 -4.54 -3.48 -5.26
N ILE A 62 -5.15 -4.14 -6.24
CA ILE A 62 -4.92 -5.57 -6.48
C ILE A 62 -3.44 -5.87 -6.70
N GLY A 63 -2.74 -5.02 -7.44
CA GLY A 63 -1.31 -5.24 -7.68
C GLY A 63 -0.42 -4.88 -6.50
N THR A 64 -0.71 -3.77 -5.83
CA THR A 64 0.17 -3.26 -4.76
C THR A 64 -0.12 -3.87 -3.39
N ALA A 65 -1.31 -4.40 -3.14
CA ALA A 65 -1.72 -4.93 -1.84
C ALA A 65 -0.71 -5.92 -1.22
N PRO A 66 -0.18 -6.94 -1.94
CA PRO A 66 0.76 -7.88 -1.33
C PRO A 66 2.06 -7.19 -0.90
N LEU A 67 2.57 -6.24 -1.69
CA LEU A 67 3.77 -5.48 -1.33
C LEU A 67 3.51 -4.53 -0.15
N VAL A 68 2.35 -3.88 -0.13
CA VAL A 68 1.96 -2.99 0.98
C VAL A 68 1.85 -3.78 2.28
N ILE A 69 1.20 -4.94 2.27
CA ILE A 69 1.11 -5.81 3.45
C ILE A 69 2.50 -6.27 3.88
N PHE A 70 3.34 -6.68 2.94
CA PHE A 70 4.69 -7.17 3.22
C PHE A 70 5.59 -6.10 3.86
N TYR A 71 5.60 -4.86 3.32
CA TYR A 71 6.48 -3.80 3.82
C TYR A 71 5.91 -3.07 5.04
N PHE A 72 4.60 -2.91 5.12
CA PHE A 72 3.95 -2.06 6.12
C PHE A 72 3.09 -2.83 7.11
N SER A 73 2.84 -4.15 6.89
CA SER A 73 1.97 -5.00 7.74
C SER A 73 0.56 -4.44 7.93
N ARG A 74 0.09 -3.64 6.97
CA ARG A 74 -1.16 -2.88 7.03
C ARG A 74 -1.85 -2.87 5.68
N PHE A 75 -3.19 -2.96 5.70
CA PHE A 75 -4.03 -2.83 4.51
C PHE A 75 -5.12 -1.80 4.75
N SER A 76 -5.19 -0.77 3.90
CA SER A 76 -6.25 0.24 3.95
C SER A 76 -7.53 -0.31 3.32
N THR A 77 -8.62 -0.33 4.07
CA THR A 77 -9.93 -0.78 3.56
C THR A 77 -10.68 0.32 2.83
N HIS A 78 -10.49 1.58 3.25
CA HIS A 78 -11.15 2.75 2.68
C HIS A 78 -10.42 3.36 1.47
N PHE A 79 -9.50 2.59 0.84
CA PHE A 79 -8.70 3.07 -0.30
C PHE A 79 -9.54 3.61 -1.46
N LEU A 80 -10.74 3.05 -1.70
CA LEU A 80 -11.63 3.53 -2.76
C LEU A 80 -12.14 4.94 -2.47
N LEU A 81 -12.58 5.18 -1.23
CA LEU A 81 -13.08 6.48 -0.80
C LEU A 81 -11.94 7.51 -0.79
N THR A 82 -10.79 7.12 -0.24
CA THR A 82 -9.59 7.95 -0.22
C THR A 82 -9.16 8.34 -1.62
N ASN A 83 -9.04 7.40 -2.55
CA ASN A 83 -8.59 7.67 -3.92
C ASN A 83 -9.59 8.48 -4.73
N LEU A 84 -10.90 8.29 -4.49
CA LEU A 84 -11.94 9.08 -5.14
C LEU A 84 -11.85 10.57 -4.79
N TRP A 85 -11.39 10.89 -3.59
CA TRP A 85 -11.15 12.25 -3.14
C TRP A 85 -9.75 12.75 -3.50
N VAL A 86 -8.72 11.97 -3.18
CA VAL A 86 -7.31 12.38 -3.29
C VAL A 86 -6.90 12.62 -4.74
N ILE A 87 -7.31 11.77 -5.69
CA ILE A 87 -6.85 11.88 -7.08
C ILE A 87 -7.27 13.23 -7.71
N PRO A 88 -8.55 13.66 -7.66
CA PRO A 88 -8.92 14.97 -8.19
C PRO A 88 -8.30 16.12 -7.38
N MET A 89 -8.19 16.00 -6.05
CA MET A 89 -7.58 17.05 -5.22
C MET A 89 -6.09 17.24 -5.49
N VAL A 90 -5.31 16.16 -5.58
CA VAL A 90 -3.88 16.22 -5.92
C VAL A 90 -3.68 16.85 -7.29
N THR A 91 -4.57 16.56 -8.25
CA THR A 91 -4.53 17.17 -9.57
C THR A 91 -4.71 18.69 -9.50
N LEU A 92 -5.69 19.17 -8.71
CA LEU A 92 -5.91 20.60 -8.51
C LEU A 92 -4.73 21.26 -7.78
N ILE A 93 -4.21 20.63 -6.73
CA ILE A 93 -3.05 21.12 -5.98
C ILE A 93 -1.83 21.23 -6.90
N LEU A 94 -1.57 20.22 -7.73
CA LEU A 94 -0.44 20.20 -8.65
C LEU A 94 -0.53 21.35 -9.66
N TYR A 95 -1.68 21.54 -10.31
CA TYR A 95 -1.86 22.64 -11.25
C TYR A 95 -1.75 24.01 -10.56
N SER A 96 -2.32 24.15 -9.37
CA SER A 96 -2.22 25.40 -8.58
C SER A 96 -0.77 25.68 -8.14
N ALA A 97 -0.01 24.66 -7.77
CA ALA A 97 1.39 24.77 -7.41
C ALA A 97 2.26 25.18 -8.62
N VAL A 98 2.02 24.56 -9.79
CA VAL A 98 2.71 24.96 -11.03
C VAL A 98 2.37 26.41 -11.40
N LEU A 99 1.10 26.79 -11.30
CA LEU A 99 0.65 28.17 -11.55
C LEU A 99 1.35 29.15 -10.57
N MET A 100 1.44 28.81 -9.30
CA MET A 100 2.17 29.61 -8.28
C MET A 100 3.63 29.81 -8.67
N LEU A 101 4.32 28.77 -9.18
CA LEU A 101 5.70 28.86 -9.64
C LEU A 101 5.84 29.78 -10.88
N VAL A 102 4.92 29.68 -11.82
CA VAL A 102 4.91 30.55 -13.03
C VAL A 102 4.66 32.02 -12.65
N LEU A 103 3.86 32.27 -11.62
CA LEU A 103 3.53 33.61 -11.12
C LEU A 103 4.59 34.21 -10.18
N THR A 104 5.73 33.54 -9.97
CA THR A 104 6.84 34.04 -9.13
C THR A 104 7.25 35.49 -9.42
N PRO A 105 7.27 35.98 -10.70
CA PRO A 105 7.59 37.40 -10.98
C PRO A 105 6.56 38.41 -10.44
N PHE A 106 5.34 37.95 -10.15
CA PHE A 106 4.23 38.79 -9.69
C PHE A 106 3.86 38.44 -8.24
N SER A 107 4.53 39.03 -7.27
CA SER A 107 4.43 38.69 -5.84
C SER A 107 2.99 38.77 -5.28
N PHE A 108 2.17 39.71 -5.77
CA PHE A 108 0.77 39.84 -5.35
C PHE A 108 -0.09 38.65 -5.81
N LEU A 109 0.06 38.22 -7.07
CA LEU A 109 -0.65 37.06 -7.63
C LEU A 109 -0.13 35.73 -7.01
N GLN A 110 1.18 35.65 -6.79
CA GLN A 110 1.81 34.49 -6.16
C GLN A 110 1.27 34.27 -4.74
N SER A 111 1.16 35.32 -3.91
CA SER A 111 0.63 35.19 -2.56
C SER A 111 -0.85 34.79 -2.55
N GLY A 112 -1.66 35.28 -3.49
CA GLY A 112 -3.03 34.80 -3.66
C GLY A 112 -3.14 33.31 -4.04
N CYS A 113 -2.29 32.86 -4.98
CA CYS A 113 -2.18 31.44 -5.33
C CYS A 113 -1.69 30.58 -4.17
N ALA A 114 -0.72 31.06 -3.37
CA ALA A 114 -0.20 30.35 -2.21
C ALA A 114 -1.28 30.11 -1.15
N LEU A 115 -2.12 31.10 -0.87
CA LEU A 115 -3.29 30.93 0.02
C LEU A 115 -4.27 29.87 -0.53
N GLY A 116 -4.49 29.87 -1.85
CA GLY A 116 -5.34 28.85 -2.49
C GLY A 116 -4.76 27.43 -2.36
N VAL A 117 -3.46 27.26 -2.57
CA VAL A 117 -2.77 25.97 -2.40
C VAL A 117 -2.83 25.50 -0.95
N ASP A 118 -2.59 26.41 0.02
CA ASP A 118 -2.67 26.08 1.43
C ASP A 118 -4.09 25.66 1.86
N ALA A 119 -5.11 26.34 1.35
CA ALA A 119 -6.51 25.97 1.60
C ALA A 119 -6.86 24.58 1.02
N LEU A 120 -6.37 24.25 -0.20
CA LEU A 120 -6.57 22.94 -0.82
C LEU A 120 -5.86 21.83 -0.03
N LEU A 121 -4.61 22.06 0.40
CA LEU A 121 -3.85 21.11 1.22
C LEU A 121 -4.53 20.90 2.59
N SER A 122 -4.99 21.99 3.23
CA SER A 122 -5.71 21.91 4.49
C SER A 122 -7.03 21.13 4.36
N ALA A 123 -7.77 21.37 3.27
CA ALA A 123 -9.00 20.63 2.99
C ALA A 123 -8.71 19.14 2.74
N GLN A 124 -7.67 18.83 1.97
CA GLN A 124 -7.25 17.45 1.73
C GLN A 124 -6.89 16.74 3.05
N ASN A 125 -6.05 17.36 3.88
CA ASN A 125 -5.65 16.77 5.16
C ASN A 125 -6.84 16.53 6.09
N LYS A 126 -7.77 17.48 6.20
CA LYS A 126 -8.99 17.31 7.01
C LYS A 126 -9.83 16.12 6.57
N VAL A 127 -10.03 15.95 5.25
CA VAL A 127 -10.81 14.82 4.73
C VAL A 127 -10.07 13.50 4.95
N LEU A 128 -8.74 13.46 4.79
CA LEU A 128 -7.96 12.27 5.09
C LEU A 128 -8.03 11.86 6.55
N CYS A 129 -7.86 12.81 7.49
CA CYS A 129 -8.03 12.55 8.92
C CYS A 129 -9.45 12.03 9.23
N TRP A 130 -10.47 12.63 8.65
CA TRP A 130 -11.83 12.15 8.82
C TRP A 130 -12.04 10.72 8.30
N ILE A 131 -11.44 10.36 7.14
CA ILE A 131 -11.51 8.99 6.61
C ILE A 131 -10.74 8.00 7.51
N GLU A 132 -9.62 8.42 8.10
CA GLU A 132 -8.84 7.60 9.04
C GLU A 132 -9.59 7.33 10.35
N GLU A 133 -10.43 8.27 10.81
CA GLU A 133 -11.27 8.10 12.00
C GLU A 133 -12.46 7.16 11.78
N LEU A 134 -12.79 6.79 10.52
CA LEU A 134 -13.86 5.84 10.25
C LEU A 134 -13.50 4.45 10.80
N PRO A 135 -14.50 3.72 11.34
CA PRO A 135 -14.27 2.38 11.86
C PRO A 135 -13.73 1.46 10.75
N MET A 136 -12.80 0.58 11.11
CA MET A 136 -12.15 -0.35 10.19
C MET A 136 -11.41 0.34 9.02
N SER A 137 -10.84 1.52 9.23
CA SER A 137 -10.08 2.25 8.18
C SER A 137 -8.86 1.48 7.69
N SER A 138 -8.29 0.64 8.54
CA SER A 138 -7.19 -0.25 8.18
C SER A 138 -7.33 -1.59 8.88
N ILE A 139 -6.83 -2.64 8.24
CA ILE A 139 -6.57 -3.93 8.84
C ILE A 139 -5.08 -3.96 9.13
N ASP A 140 -4.73 -3.95 10.40
CA ASP A 140 -3.35 -4.00 10.88
C ASP A 140 -2.96 -5.44 11.23
N GLN A 141 -1.68 -5.67 11.52
CA GLN A 141 -1.15 -6.97 11.92
C GLN A 141 -1.24 -8.06 10.83
N LEU A 142 -1.29 -7.66 9.57
CA LEU A 142 -1.19 -8.59 8.46
C LEU A 142 0.28 -8.94 8.20
N TRP A 143 0.55 -10.23 8.01
CA TRP A 143 1.86 -10.71 7.62
C TRP A 143 1.77 -11.58 6.37
N ILE A 144 2.66 -11.33 5.42
CA ILE A 144 2.82 -12.12 4.20
C ILE A 144 4.30 -12.41 4.01
N ASP A 145 4.67 -13.65 3.70
CA ASP A 145 6.03 -14.05 3.40
C ASP A 145 6.38 -13.85 1.91
N HIS A 146 7.68 -13.85 1.59
CA HIS A 146 8.18 -13.70 0.22
C HIS A 146 7.57 -14.74 -0.75
N TRP A 147 7.40 -15.99 -0.30
CA TRP A 147 6.80 -17.06 -1.10
C TRP A 147 5.32 -16.82 -1.38
N GLU A 148 4.59 -16.26 -0.44
CA GLU A 148 3.18 -15.89 -0.61
C GLU A 148 3.01 -14.77 -1.64
N ILE A 149 3.91 -13.76 -1.62
CA ILE A 149 3.91 -12.70 -2.63
C ILE A 149 4.15 -13.30 -4.03
N MET A 150 5.13 -14.18 -4.16
CA MET A 150 5.44 -14.83 -5.43
C MET A 150 4.25 -15.66 -5.94
N LEU A 151 3.63 -16.46 -5.06
CA LEU A 151 2.45 -17.26 -5.40
C LEU A 151 1.25 -16.37 -5.77
N PHE A 152 1.06 -15.24 -5.09
CA PHE A 152 0.00 -14.30 -5.38
C PHE A 152 0.16 -13.67 -6.78
N TYR A 153 1.36 -13.21 -7.14
CA TYR A 153 1.60 -12.67 -8.48
C TYR A 153 1.50 -13.74 -9.55
N LEU A 154 1.92 -14.96 -9.28
CA LEU A 154 1.73 -16.10 -10.17
C LEU A 154 0.25 -16.41 -10.36
N PHE A 155 -0.54 -16.40 -9.29
CA PHE A 155 -2.00 -16.50 -9.33
C PHE A 155 -2.62 -15.41 -10.22
N LEU A 156 -2.24 -14.14 -10.03
CA LEU A 156 -2.73 -13.04 -10.86
C LEU A 156 -2.39 -13.26 -12.34
N LEU A 157 -1.18 -13.66 -12.65
CA LEU A 157 -0.72 -13.91 -14.02
C LEU A 157 -1.57 -15.01 -14.68
N PHE A 158 -1.79 -16.14 -14.00
CA PHE A 158 -2.62 -17.22 -14.51
C PHE A 158 -4.10 -16.83 -14.58
N LEU A 159 -4.61 -16.03 -13.65
CA LEU A 159 -5.96 -15.52 -13.68
C LEU A 159 -6.19 -14.64 -14.93
N PHE A 160 -5.26 -13.71 -15.22
CA PHE A 160 -5.37 -12.86 -16.41
C PHE A 160 -5.26 -13.65 -17.70
N ARG A 161 -4.37 -14.62 -17.74
CA ARG A 161 -4.26 -15.56 -18.88
C ARG A 161 -5.57 -16.35 -19.06
N SER A 162 -6.15 -16.85 -18.00
CA SER A 162 -7.41 -17.58 -18.02
C SER A 162 -8.57 -16.72 -18.54
N LEU A 163 -8.69 -15.50 -18.05
CA LEU A 163 -9.70 -14.54 -18.50
C LEU A 163 -9.52 -14.13 -19.98
N ALA A 164 -8.29 -14.18 -20.48
CA ALA A 164 -8.01 -13.90 -21.90
C ALA A 164 -8.41 -15.09 -22.81
N ILE A 165 -8.10 -16.30 -22.40
CA ILE A 165 -8.32 -17.53 -23.21
C ILE A 165 -9.78 -18.02 -23.15
N ARG A 166 -10.49 -17.72 -22.06
CA ARG A 166 -11.91 -18.10 -21.82
C ARG A 166 -12.24 -19.59 -21.99
N THR A 167 -11.29 -20.47 -21.71
CA THR A 167 -11.48 -21.92 -21.76
C THR A 167 -11.62 -22.48 -20.34
N ALA A 168 -12.54 -23.41 -20.09
CA ALA A 168 -12.73 -24.00 -18.77
C ALA A 168 -11.45 -24.66 -18.21
N ARG A 169 -10.65 -25.28 -19.06
CA ARG A 169 -9.32 -25.85 -18.68
C ARG A 169 -8.31 -24.78 -18.21
N SER A 170 -8.45 -23.55 -18.64
CA SER A 170 -7.56 -22.46 -18.23
C SER A 170 -7.78 -22.02 -16.79
N ILE A 171 -8.93 -22.33 -16.19
CA ILE A 171 -9.26 -21.96 -14.81
C ILE A 171 -8.56 -22.86 -13.80
N SER A 172 -8.12 -24.06 -14.18
CA SER A 172 -7.44 -24.99 -13.28
C SER A 172 -6.11 -24.42 -12.74
N CYS A 173 -5.32 -23.72 -13.55
CA CYS A 173 -4.04 -23.16 -13.13
C CYS A 173 -4.17 -22.09 -12.03
N PRO A 174 -5.01 -21.04 -12.18
CA PRO A 174 -5.19 -20.07 -11.10
C PRO A 174 -5.82 -20.71 -9.84
N LEU A 175 -6.72 -21.69 -10.00
CA LEU A 175 -7.29 -22.40 -8.86
C LEU A 175 -6.22 -23.20 -8.09
N CYS A 176 -5.34 -23.91 -8.77
CA CYS A 176 -4.20 -24.60 -8.14
C CYS A 176 -3.28 -23.62 -7.41
N CYS A 177 -2.94 -22.46 -8.02
CA CYS A 177 -2.12 -21.44 -7.37
C CYS A 177 -2.80 -20.87 -6.13
N LEU A 178 -4.12 -20.65 -6.17
CA LEU A 178 -4.89 -20.18 -5.02
C LEU A 178 -4.89 -21.20 -3.89
N LEU A 179 -5.10 -22.48 -4.20
CA LEU A 179 -5.06 -23.57 -3.23
C LEU A 179 -3.66 -23.69 -2.61
N LEU A 180 -2.61 -23.60 -3.41
CA LEU A 180 -1.23 -23.61 -2.91
C LEU A 180 -0.96 -22.43 -1.99
N LEU A 181 -1.45 -21.23 -2.33
CA LEU A 181 -1.31 -20.04 -1.49
C LEU A 181 -2.00 -20.22 -0.15
N ILE A 182 -3.26 -20.68 -0.14
CA ILE A 182 -4.03 -20.90 1.09
C ILE A 182 -3.38 -22.00 1.94
N THR A 183 -2.97 -23.12 1.35
CA THR A 183 -2.31 -24.22 2.08
C THR A 183 -0.97 -23.79 2.65
N TYR A 184 -0.17 -23.07 1.89
CA TYR A 184 1.11 -22.54 2.36
C TYR A 184 0.90 -21.57 3.54
N HIS A 185 -0.03 -20.61 3.42
CA HIS A 185 -0.36 -19.67 4.48
C HIS A 185 -0.80 -20.41 5.75
N THR A 186 -1.72 -21.37 5.65
CA THR A 186 -2.20 -22.14 6.79
C THR A 186 -1.07 -22.93 7.47
N ILE A 187 -0.19 -23.55 6.69
CA ILE A 187 0.96 -24.29 7.21
C ILE A 187 1.95 -23.31 7.86
N SER A 188 2.26 -22.21 7.22
CA SER A 188 3.18 -21.18 7.74
C SER A 188 2.70 -20.66 9.09
N VAL A 189 1.44 -20.28 9.21
CA VAL A 189 0.84 -19.81 10.47
C VAL A 189 0.83 -20.91 11.53
N SER A 190 0.48 -22.15 11.17
CA SER A 190 0.40 -23.27 12.12
C SER A 190 1.77 -23.71 12.66
N LEU A 191 2.83 -23.58 11.84
CA LEU A 191 4.21 -23.95 12.22
C LEU A 191 4.98 -22.78 12.84
N SER A 192 4.48 -21.57 12.75
CA SER A 192 5.13 -20.38 13.32
C SER A 192 4.99 -20.41 14.82
N SER A 193 6.09 -20.73 15.50
CA SER A 193 6.24 -20.54 16.95
C SER A 193 7.14 -19.34 17.21
N PRO A 194 6.89 -18.55 18.28
CA PRO A 194 7.76 -17.44 18.66
C PRO A 194 9.19 -17.92 18.85
N GLN A 195 10.12 -17.36 18.05
CA GLN A 195 11.53 -17.73 18.19
C GLN A 195 12.15 -16.92 19.32
N ARG A 196 12.94 -17.60 20.17
CA ARG A 196 13.79 -16.94 21.17
C ARG A 196 14.67 -15.91 20.46
N GLY A 197 14.69 -14.70 20.97
CA GLY A 197 15.55 -13.69 20.41
C GLY A 197 15.53 -12.39 21.19
N ILE A 198 16.54 -11.59 20.94
CA ILE A 198 16.61 -10.22 21.42
C ILE A 198 16.63 -9.33 20.17
N ALA A 199 15.62 -8.48 20.03
CA ALA A 199 15.53 -7.50 18.96
C ALA A 199 15.85 -6.11 19.50
N PHE A 200 16.78 -5.42 18.83
CA PHE A 200 17.14 -4.05 19.15
C PHE A 200 16.48 -3.11 18.18
N TYR A 201 15.69 -2.16 18.67
CA TYR A 201 14.99 -1.17 17.86
C TYR A 201 15.70 0.18 18.00
N ASN A 202 16.22 0.67 16.88
CA ASN A 202 16.84 1.99 16.82
C ASN A 202 15.77 3.05 16.47
N VAL A 203 14.91 3.36 17.43
CA VAL A 203 13.91 4.41 17.29
C VAL A 203 14.52 5.73 17.76
N ARG A 204 14.48 6.76 16.92
CA ARG A 204 15.07 8.06 17.23
C ARG A 204 14.39 8.67 18.45
N GLY A 205 15.16 8.85 19.53
CA GLY A 205 14.70 9.37 20.82
C GLY A 205 14.18 8.33 21.82
N CYS A 206 13.95 7.09 21.38
CA CYS A 206 13.48 6.01 22.26
C CYS A 206 14.05 4.66 21.82
N PRO A 207 15.35 4.38 22.04
CA PRO A 207 15.89 3.05 21.76
C PRO A 207 15.19 2.01 22.63
N ALA A 208 14.81 0.89 22.03
CA ALA A 208 14.08 -0.17 22.70
C ALA A 208 14.71 -1.54 22.46
N VAL A 209 14.63 -2.41 23.45
CA VAL A 209 15.09 -3.80 23.38
C VAL A 209 13.90 -4.70 23.70
N HIS A 210 13.63 -5.64 22.82
CA HIS A 210 12.56 -6.61 22.97
C HIS A 210 13.15 -8.01 23.14
N CYS A 211 12.85 -8.64 24.25
CA CYS A 211 13.28 -9.99 24.57
C CYS A 211 12.09 -10.94 24.47
N VAL A 212 12.22 -11.99 23.67
CA VAL A 212 11.20 -13.05 23.51
C VAL A 212 11.72 -14.33 24.11
N ALA A 213 10.95 -14.89 25.07
CA ALA A 213 11.24 -16.18 25.70
C ALA A 213 10.55 -17.34 24.95
N ASN A 214 10.98 -18.59 25.23
CA ASN A 214 10.38 -19.80 24.62
C ASN A 214 8.91 -20.03 25.03
N SER A 215 8.47 -19.43 26.13
CA SER A 215 7.10 -19.54 26.64
C SER A 215 6.10 -18.67 25.86
N GLY A 216 6.58 -17.88 24.88
CA GLY A 216 5.76 -16.84 24.23
C GLY A 216 5.67 -15.54 25.06
N GLU A 217 6.22 -15.52 26.27
CA GLU A 217 6.34 -14.30 27.06
C GLU A 217 7.34 -13.36 26.39
N SER A 218 7.00 -12.10 26.32
CA SER A 218 7.87 -11.09 25.74
C SER A 218 7.93 -9.85 26.63
N TRP A 219 9.12 -9.28 26.74
CA TRP A 219 9.36 -8.07 27.52
C TRP A 219 9.98 -7.00 26.64
N LEU A 220 9.43 -5.79 26.74
CA LEU A 220 9.92 -4.62 26.05
C LEU A 220 10.52 -3.65 27.05
N ALA A 221 11.83 -3.39 26.94
CA ALA A 221 12.52 -2.36 27.69
C ALA A 221 12.83 -1.18 26.74
N TYR A 222 12.50 0.03 27.15
CA TYR A 222 12.80 1.25 26.40
C TYR A 222 13.41 2.32 27.30
N ALA A 223 14.27 3.14 26.72
CA ALA A 223 15.06 4.13 27.44
C ALA A 223 14.49 5.55 27.25
N ASP A 224 13.24 5.77 27.66
CA ASP A 224 12.64 7.10 27.71
C ASP A 224 11.65 7.22 28.84
N SER A 225 11.60 8.39 29.48
CA SER A 225 10.63 8.71 30.52
C SER A 225 9.23 8.99 29.98
N VAL A 226 9.11 9.45 28.73
CA VAL A 226 7.84 9.71 28.02
C VAL A 226 7.99 9.22 26.59
N PRO A 227 7.79 7.91 26.34
CA PRO A 227 7.95 7.34 25.02
C PRO A 227 6.92 7.91 24.05
N ASP A 228 7.36 8.25 22.82
CA ASP A 228 6.44 8.42 21.71
C ASP A 228 5.89 7.04 21.32
N THR A 229 4.80 6.66 21.97
CA THR A 229 4.18 5.35 21.82
C THR A 229 3.81 5.05 20.37
N SER A 230 3.45 6.07 19.60
CA SER A 230 3.07 5.91 18.19
C SER A 230 4.26 5.57 17.29
N ARG A 231 5.44 6.13 17.58
CA ARG A 231 6.68 5.81 16.82
C ARG A 231 7.22 4.44 17.23
N LEU A 232 7.23 4.18 18.54
CA LEU A 232 7.68 2.90 19.08
C LEU A 232 6.80 1.77 18.53
N HIS A 233 5.48 1.91 18.61
CA HIS A 233 4.53 0.92 18.09
C HIS A 233 4.73 0.65 16.59
N ARG A 234 4.91 1.69 15.77
CA ARG A 234 5.18 1.53 14.33
C ARG A 234 6.47 0.76 14.03
N ALA A 235 7.49 0.88 14.88
CA ALA A 235 8.75 0.15 14.73
C ALA A 235 8.64 -1.32 15.21
N LEU A 236 7.78 -1.59 16.20
CA LEU A 236 7.62 -2.92 16.81
C LEU A 236 6.69 -3.83 16.00
N VAL A 237 5.59 -3.28 15.47
CA VAL A 237 4.52 -4.04 14.81
C VAL A 237 5.02 -4.98 13.70
N PRO A 238 5.92 -4.60 12.78
CA PRO A 238 6.40 -5.50 11.73
C PRO A 238 7.12 -6.74 12.27
N TYR A 239 7.90 -6.58 13.35
CA TYR A 239 8.58 -7.70 13.98
C TYR A 239 7.61 -8.59 14.77
N TRP A 240 6.68 -8.00 15.51
CA TRP A 240 5.67 -8.73 16.28
C TRP A 240 4.76 -9.56 15.38
N ASN A 241 4.31 -8.99 14.29
CA ASN A 241 3.50 -9.70 13.30
C ASN A 241 4.27 -10.88 12.69
N ARG A 242 5.57 -10.70 12.42
CA ARG A 242 6.42 -11.76 11.90
C ARG A 242 6.61 -12.92 12.89
N GLN A 243 6.62 -12.63 14.19
CA GLN A 243 6.79 -13.61 15.26
C GLN A 243 5.46 -14.12 15.81
N HIS A 244 4.31 -13.67 15.24
CA HIS A 244 2.95 -13.98 15.72
C HIS A 244 2.76 -13.72 17.23
N LEU A 245 3.39 -12.66 17.75
CA LEU A 245 3.25 -12.23 19.13
C LEU A 245 1.97 -11.43 19.28
N SER A 246 1.14 -11.77 20.29
CA SER A 246 -0.02 -10.96 20.67
C SER A 246 0.46 -9.71 21.42
N ILE A 247 -0.08 -8.57 21.07
CA ILE A 247 0.10 -7.28 21.76
C ILE A 247 -0.81 -7.21 22.96
#